data_3ed557866a0ad48e2cee1c4d94e3c9c1
#
_entry.id   3ed557866a0ad48e2cee1c4d94e3c9c1
#
_cell.length_a   1.000
_cell.length_b   1.000
_cell.length_c   1.000
_cell.angle_alpha   90.00
_cell.angle_beta   90.00
_cell.angle_gamma   90.00
#
_symmetry.space_group_name_H-M   'P 1'
#
loop_
_entity.id
_entity.type
_entity.pdbx_description
1 polymer ?
#
loop_
_entity_poly.entity_id
_entity_poly.type
_entity_poly.pdbx_seq_one_letter_code
_entity_poly.pdbx_strand_id
1 'polypeptide(L)'
;AYGPRQKFLTRLAAVGDLTTKDQVQITLPRLSFEIQGISYDATRKLSPTQYIRNTKGTGDNVKSYMPIPYNVNFELSIMAKNQDDSLQILEQILPFFQPSFTITMNLVPELGEKRDYPVTLTAIDYEDVYEGDYDTRRTLVYNLSFIAKTFLYGPVQDADSEIIKKLSLIHI
;
A
#
# COMPACT_ATOMS: atom_id res chain seq x y z
N ALA A 1 -7.46 -0.45 8.48
CA ALA A 1 -6.54 -0.22 9.59
C ALA A 1 -5.34 -1.15 9.46
N TYR A 2 -4.14 -0.63 9.56
CA TYR A 2 -2.91 -1.41 9.58
C TYR A 2 -2.90 -2.36 10.79
N GLY A 3 -2.74 -3.66 10.56
CA GLY A 3 -2.76 -4.66 11.62
C GLY A 3 -1.83 -5.83 11.28
N PRO A 4 -0.56 -5.82 11.80
CA PRO A 4 0.40 -6.87 11.50
C PRO A 4 -0.02 -8.23 12.08
N ARG A 5 0.26 -9.31 11.33
CA ARG A 5 -0.04 -10.71 11.66
C ARG A 5 0.48 -11.11 13.05
N GLN A 6 1.72 -10.73 13.36
CA GLN A 6 2.36 -11.10 14.64
C GLN A 6 1.58 -10.61 15.85
N LYS A 7 1.02 -9.40 15.78
CA LYS A 7 0.21 -8.84 16.88
C LYS A 7 -1.05 -9.66 17.16
N PHE A 8 -1.59 -10.30 16.13
CA PHE A 8 -2.71 -11.21 16.26
C PHE A 8 -2.28 -12.56 16.87
N LEU A 9 -1.22 -13.17 16.34
CA LEU A 9 -0.71 -14.45 16.82
C LEU A 9 -0.28 -14.37 18.30
N THR A 10 0.40 -13.30 18.69
CA THR A 10 0.77 -13.07 20.10
C THR A 10 -0.46 -12.98 21.02
N ARG A 11 -1.55 -12.35 20.55
CA ARG A 11 -2.80 -12.30 21.30
C ARG A 11 -3.49 -13.65 21.37
N LEU A 12 -3.42 -14.45 20.31
CA LEU A 12 -3.98 -15.78 20.26
C LEU A 12 -3.26 -16.70 21.27
N ALA A 13 -1.93 -16.63 21.31
CA ALA A 13 -1.11 -17.38 22.27
C ALA A 13 -1.33 -16.93 23.72
N ALA A 14 -1.57 -15.63 23.95
CA ALA A 14 -1.84 -15.08 25.29
C ALA A 14 -3.21 -15.47 25.87
N VAL A 15 -4.15 -15.97 25.05
CA VAL A 15 -5.52 -16.36 25.47
C VAL A 15 -5.58 -17.78 26.04
N GLY A 16 -4.45 -18.42 26.36
CA GLY A 16 -4.41 -19.75 26.99
C GLY A 16 -5.13 -19.91 28.34
N ASP A 17 -5.50 -18.81 29.01
CA ASP A 17 -6.16 -18.83 30.30
C ASP A 17 -7.52 -18.10 30.27
N LEU A 18 -8.60 -18.86 30.00
CA LEU A 18 -9.97 -18.37 29.81
C LEU A 18 -10.70 -18.04 31.16
N THR A 19 -10.01 -17.96 32.27
CA THR A 19 -10.63 -17.79 33.60
C THR A 19 -10.89 -16.35 34.02
N THR A 20 -10.37 -15.35 33.29
CA THR A 20 -10.60 -13.93 33.59
C THR A 20 -11.63 -13.31 32.64
N LYS A 21 -12.68 -12.73 33.20
CA LYS A 21 -13.89 -12.20 32.57
C LYS A 21 -13.71 -11.02 31.56
N ASP A 22 -12.50 -10.53 31.32
CA ASP A 22 -12.24 -9.33 30.51
C ASP A 22 -11.52 -9.63 29.19
N GLN A 23 -11.50 -10.87 28.72
CA GLN A 23 -10.82 -11.21 27.46
C GLN A 23 -11.76 -11.01 26.29
N VAL A 24 -11.38 -10.08 25.42
CA VAL A 24 -12.00 -9.87 24.11
C VAL A 24 -11.88 -11.16 23.31
N GLN A 25 -12.99 -11.83 23.11
CA GLN A 25 -13.08 -13.05 22.28
C GLN A 25 -12.61 -12.73 20.88
N ILE A 26 -11.49 -13.34 20.46
CA ILE A 26 -10.97 -13.19 19.10
C ILE A 26 -11.83 -14.04 18.18
N THR A 27 -12.65 -13.39 17.37
CA THR A 27 -13.50 -14.07 16.37
C THR A 27 -12.73 -14.28 15.08
N LEU A 28 -12.80 -15.49 14.51
CA LEU A 28 -12.38 -15.83 13.17
C LEU A 28 -13.65 -15.99 12.29
N PRO A 29 -13.60 -15.70 10.97
CA PRO A 29 -12.43 -15.34 10.17
C PRO A 29 -11.93 -13.90 10.37
N ARG A 30 -10.64 -13.64 10.11
CA ARG A 30 -10.01 -12.33 10.26
C ARG A 30 -9.01 -12.06 9.15
N LEU A 31 -8.89 -10.78 8.78
CA LEU A 31 -7.90 -10.30 7.83
C LEU A 31 -6.87 -9.45 8.56
N SER A 32 -5.60 -9.63 8.24
CA SER A 32 -4.51 -8.73 8.64
C SER A 32 -3.81 -8.16 7.42
N PHE A 33 -3.35 -6.93 7.52
CA PHE A 33 -2.65 -6.22 6.45
C PHE A 33 -1.36 -5.64 6.98
N GLU A 34 -0.25 -5.92 6.28
CA GLU A 34 1.08 -5.49 6.66
C GLU A 34 1.88 -5.03 5.45
N ILE A 35 2.65 -3.93 5.63
CA ILE A 35 3.63 -3.49 4.65
C ILE A 35 4.93 -4.23 4.94
N GLN A 36 5.39 -5.04 3.99
CA GLN A 36 6.62 -5.84 4.12
C GLN A 36 7.87 -5.03 3.80
N GLY A 37 7.77 -4.08 2.88
CA GLY A 37 8.91 -3.25 2.52
C GLY A 37 8.64 -2.30 1.36
N ILE A 38 9.61 -1.42 1.17
CA ILE A 38 9.62 -0.45 0.06
C ILE A 38 10.96 -0.57 -0.64
N SER A 39 10.95 -0.74 -1.96
CA SER A 39 12.13 -0.88 -2.78
C SER A 39 12.12 0.09 -3.96
N TYR A 40 13.29 0.65 -4.31
CA TYR A 40 13.44 1.50 -5.48
C TYR A 40 13.35 0.66 -6.77
N ASP A 41 12.62 1.16 -7.76
CA ASP A 41 12.49 0.52 -9.07
C ASP A 41 13.35 1.22 -10.12
N ALA A 42 14.54 0.69 -10.36
CA ALA A 42 15.48 1.24 -11.33
C ALA A 42 14.97 1.15 -12.78
N THR A 43 14.06 0.22 -13.10
CA THR A 43 13.54 0.02 -14.46
C THR A 43 12.62 1.15 -14.91
N ARG A 44 11.93 1.79 -13.97
CA ARG A 44 11.02 2.91 -14.20
C ARG A 44 11.64 4.27 -13.91
N LYS A 45 12.96 4.33 -13.74
CA LYS A 45 13.68 5.57 -13.44
C LYS A 45 13.36 6.67 -14.44
N LEU A 46 12.94 7.83 -13.95
CA LEU A 46 12.75 9.06 -14.72
C LEU A 46 13.99 9.95 -14.61
N SER A 47 14.14 10.91 -15.52
CA SER A 47 15.26 11.84 -15.49
C SER A 47 15.19 12.73 -14.24
N PRO A 48 16.27 12.82 -13.44
CA PRO A 48 16.27 13.62 -12.22
C PRO A 48 16.29 15.15 -12.49
N THR A 49 16.62 15.54 -13.71
CA THR A 49 16.72 16.96 -14.11
C THR A 49 15.44 17.51 -14.71
N GLN A 50 14.48 16.64 -15.04
CA GLN A 50 13.19 17.06 -15.55
C GLN A 50 12.24 17.40 -14.41
N TYR A 51 11.30 18.29 -14.70
CA TYR A 51 10.27 18.70 -13.75
C TYR A 51 8.92 18.83 -14.45
N ILE A 52 7.87 18.61 -13.68
CA ILE A 52 6.47 18.82 -14.05
C ILE A 52 6.11 20.23 -13.66
N ARG A 53 5.48 20.97 -14.57
CA ARG A 53 4.89 22.28 -14.31
C ARG A 53 3.38 22.21 -14.45
N ASN A 54 2.69 22.91 -13.58
CA ASN A 54 1.25 23.14 -13.70
C ASN A 54 0.94 24.58 -13.30
N THR A 55 -0.12 25.12 -13.89
CA THR A 55 -0.63 26.44 -13.55
C THR A 55 -1.84 26.27 -12.65
N LYS A 56 -1.78 26.74 -11.41
CA LYS A 56 -2.95 26.81 -10.54
C LYS A 56 -4.01 27.72 -11.16
N GLY A 57 -5.28 27.45 -10.85
CA GLY A 57 -6.40 28.30 -11.33
C GLY A 57 -6.31 29.78 -10.91
N THR A 58 -5.44 30.11 -9.97
CA THR A 58 -5.09 31.48 -9.53
C THR A 58 -4.03 32.14 -10.42
N GLY A 59 -3.51 31.46 -11.45
CA GLY A 59 -2.44 31.96 -12.32
C GLY A 59 -1.01 31.69 -11.80
N ASP A 60 -0.87 31.15 -10.61
CA ASP A 60 0.42 30.80 -10.04
C ASP A 60 0.96 29.51 -10.67
N ASN A 61 2.22 29.52 -11.08
CA ASN A 61 2.87 28.34 -11.61
C ASN A 61 3.53 27.53 -10.49
N VAL A 62 3.31 26.24 -10.51
CA VAL A 62 3.94 25.29 -9.59
C VAL A 62 4.81 24.32 -10.36
N LYS A 63 5.96 23.97 -9.79
CA LYS A 63 6.87 22.95 -10.33
C LYS A 63 7.21 21.91 -9.28
N SER A 64 7.41 20.69 -9.73
CA SER A 64 7.98 19.61 -8.94
C SER A 64 8.91 18.78 -9.82
N TYR A 65 9.98 18.25 -9.24
CA TYR A 65 10.83 17.31 -9.95
C TYR A 65 10.04 16.04 -10.30
N MET A 66 10.51 15.34 -11.35
CA MET A 66 9.91 14.07 -11.73
C MET A 66 9.86 13.12 -10.55
N PRO A 67 8.73 12.42 -10.35
CA PRO A 67 8.58 11.53 -9.21
C PRO A 67 9.50 10.31 -9.33
N ILE A 68 9.88 9.80 -8.18
CA ILE A 68 10.79 8.66 -8.05
C ILE A 68 9.95 7.39 -7.95
N PRO A 69 10.23 6.36 -8.79
CA PRO A 69 9.48 5.11 -8.78
C PRO A 69 9.90 4.22 -7.61
N TYR A 70 8.91 3.75 -6.87
CA TYR A 70 9.07 2.78 -5.80
C TYR A 70 8.06 1.64 -5.93
N ASN A 71 8.48 0.45 -5.52
CA ASN A 71 7.60 -0.68 -5.31
C ASN A 71 7.32 -0.82 -3.82
N VAL A 72 6.05 -0.87 -3.46
CA VAL A 72 5.63 -1.16 -2.09
C VAL A 72 5.14 -2.59 -2.05
N ASN A 73 5.81 -3.42 -1.25
CA ASN A 73 5.43 -4.79 -1.02
C ASN A 73 4.56 -4.86 0.22
N PHE A 74 3.42 -5.50 0.11
CA PHE A 74 2.54 -5.72 1.24
C PHE A 74 1.91 -7.10 1.21
N GLU A 75 1.51 -7.55 2.36
CA GLU A 75 0.93 -8.84 2.59
C GLU A 75 -0.46 -8.70 3.22
N LEU A 76 -1.39 -9.46 2.70
CA LEU A 76 -2.72 -9.64 3.26
C LEU A 76 -2.80 -11.08 3.75
N SER A 77 -2.93 -11.26 5.07
CA SER A 77 -3.13 -12.59 5.65
C SER A 77 -4.60 -12.79 6.00
N ILE A 78 -5.16 -13.89 5.52
CA ILE A 78 -6.51 -14.36 5.81
C ILE A 78 -6.39 -15.46 6.82
N MET A 79 -6.98 -15.28 7.99
CA MET A 79 -6.98 -16.26 9.08
C MET A 79 -8.39 -16.77 9.29
N ALA A 80 -8.58 -18.07 9.20
CA ALA A 80 -9.86 -18.71 9.42
C ALA A 80 -9.73 -20.03 10.19
N LYS A 81 -10.84 -20.50 10.74
CA LYS A 81 -10.93 -21.80 11.43
C LYS A 81 -11.21 -22.94 10.45
N ASN A 82 -12.02 -22.66 9.43
CA ASN A 82 -12.46 -23.62 8.44
C ASN A 82 -11.88 -23.27 7.07
N GLN A 83 -11.58 -24.29 6.27
CA GLN A 83 -11.07 -24.13 4.93
C GLN A 83 -12.10 -23.47 3.99
N ASP A 84 -13.36 -23.81 4.14
CA ASP A 84 -14.46 -23.27 3.33
C ASP A 84 -14.57 -21.75 3.48
N ASP A 85 -14.47 -21.24 4.71
CA ASP A 85 -14.50 -19.78 4.98
C ASP A 85 -13.32 -19.06 4.32
N SER A 86 -12.13 -19.67 4.39
CA SER A 86 -10.91 -19.10 3.77
C SER A 86 -11.03 -19.04 2.27
N LEU A 87 -11.53 -20.13 1.65
CA LEU A 87 -11.69 -20.22 0.19
C LEU A 87 -12.77 -19.27 -0.32
N GLN A 88 -13.88 -19.11 0.41
CA GLN A 88 -14.91 -18.14 0.06
C GLN A 88 -14.39 -16.70 0.08
N ILE A 89 -13.56 -16.33 1.07
CA ILE A 89 -12.93 -15.02 1.12
C ILE A 89 -11.94 -14.85 -0.05
N LEU A 90 -11.12 -15.87 -0.31
CA LEU A 90 -10.14 -15.87 -1.38
C LEU A 90 -10.81 -15.71 -2.76
N GLU A 91 -11.89 -16.45 -2.99
CA GLU A 91 -12.69 -16.38 -4.23
C GLU A 91 -13.29 -14.99 -4.47
N GLN A 92 -13.54 -14.22 -3.43
CA GLN A 92 -14.01 -12.85 -3.54
C GLN A 92 -12.90 -11.85 -3.91
N ILE A 93 -11.65 -12.15 -3.54
CA ILE A 93 -10.50 -11.24 -3.74
C ILE A 93 -9.87 -11.47 -5.12
N LEU A 94 -9.62 -12.73 -5.50
CA LEU A 94 -8.84 -13.08 -6.69
C LEU A 94 -9.36 -12.50 -8.01
N PRO A 95 -10.67 -12.44 -8.28
CA PRO A 95 -11.17 -11.94 -9.57
C PRO A 95 -10.83 -10.48 -9.87
N PHE A 96 -10.50 -9.68 -8.84
CA PHE A 96 -10.09 -8.29 -9.03
C PHE A 96 -8.66 -8.16 -9.58
N PHE A 97 -7.84 -9.22 -9.50
CA PHE A 97 -6.44 -9.21 -9.92
C PHE A 97 -6.24 -10.01 -11.21
N GLN A 98 -6.50 -9.36 -12.38
CA GLN A 98 -6.35 -9.97 -13.72
C GLN A 98 -5.44 -9.10 -14.63
N PRO A 99 -4.15 -9.20 -14.57
CA PRO A 99 -3.23 -9.62 -13.51
C PRO A 99 -3.03 -8.56 -12.43
N SER A 100 -3.54 -7.34 -12.62
CA SER A 100 -3.37 -6.23 -11.69
C SER A 100 -4.67 -5.46 -11.46
N PHE A 101 -4.83 -4.97 -10.26
CA PHE A 101 -5.86 -4.02 -9.90
C PHE A 101 -5.26 -2.60 -9.96
N THR A 102 -5.85 -1.73 -10.77
CA THR A 102 -5.35 -0.37 -10.97
C THR A 102 -6.15 0.64 -10.14
N ILE A 103 -5.44 1.44 -9.35
CA ILE A 103 -6.01 2.51 -8.53
C ILE A 103 -5.56 3.84 -9.12
N THR A 104 -6.50 4.68 -9.56
CA THR A 104 -6.20 6.04 -10.02
C THR A 104 -6.23 7.00 -8.84
N MET A 105 -5.11 7.64 -8.55
CA MET A 105 -4.99 8.60 -7.45
C MET A 105 -4.38 9.92 -7.91
N ASN A 106 -4.82 11.00 -7.27
CA ASN A 106 -4.18 12.31 -7.34
C ASN A 106 -3.38 12.53 -6.04
N LEU A 107 -2.10 12.17 -6.03
CA LEU A 107 -1.25 12.27 -4.84
C LEU A 107 -0.86 13.71 -4.51
N VAL A 108 -0.75 14.55 -5.54
CA VAL A 108 -0.37 15.96 -5.39
C VAL A 108 -1.43 16.82 -6.07
N PRO A 109 -2.48 17.24 -5.34
CA PRO A 109 -3.57 18.03 -5.90
C PRO A 109 -3.11 19.31 -6.59
N GLU A 110 -2.02 19.92 -6.11
CA GLU A 110 -1.45 21.15 -6.64
C GLU A 110 -0.91 20.99 -8.06
N LEU A 111 -0.39 19.81 -8.40
CA LEU A 111 0.07 19.49 -9.74
C LEU A 111 -1.08 19.06 -10.67
N GLY A 112 -2.26 18.72 -10.11
CA GLY A 112 -3.44 18.31 -10.88
C GLY A 112 -3.26 16.99 -11.66
N GLU A 113 -2.16 16.27 -11.39
CA GLU A 113 -1.81 15.07 -12.13
C GLU A 113 -2.44 13.83 -11.50
N LYS A 114 -3.28 13.15 -12.26
CA LYS A 114 -3.82 11.84 -11.89
C LYS A 114 -2.95 10.75 -12.49
N ARG A 115 -2.56 9.79 -11.67
CA ARG A 115 -1.78 8.63 -12.11
C ARG A 115 -2.42 7.32 -11.67
N ASP A 116 -2.20 6.32 -12.51
CA ASP A 116 -2.63 4.96 -12.26
C ASP A 116 -1.54 4.19 -11.53
N TYR A 117 -1.92 3.56 -10.43
CA TYR A 117 -1.07 2.78 -9.57
C TYR A 117 -1.50 1.31 -9.65
N PRO A 118 -0.83 0.49 -10.46
CA PRO A 118 -1.16 -0.93 -10.55
C PRO A 118 -0.67 -1.66 -9.31
N VAL A 119 -1.57 -2.44 -8.73
CA VAL A 119 -1.32 -3.39 -7.64
C VAL A 119 -1.41 -4.79 -8.22
N THR A 120 -0.33 -5.54 -8.17
CA THR A 120 -0.23 -6.88 -8.74
C THR A 120 -0.15 -7.91 -7.63
N LEU A 121 -0.97 -8.95 -7.70
CA LEU A 121 -0.84 -10.12 -6.85
C LEU A 121 0.33 -10.98 -7.37
N THR A 122 1.30 -11.26 -6.49
CA THR A 122 2.54 -11.95 -6.86
C THR A 122 2.52 -13.42 -6.43
N ALA A 123 2.07 -13.70 -5.22
CA ALA A 123 2.06 -15.04 -4.66
C ALA A 123 0.89 -15.24 -3.69
N ILE A 124 0.49 -16.49 -3.54
CA ILE A 124 -0.47 -16.93 -2.54
C ILE A 124 0.16 -18.13 -1.84
N ASP A 125 0.45 -17.96 -0.57
CA ASP A 125 1.03 -18.98 0.27
C ASP A 125 -0.02 -19.48 1.26
N TYR A 126 -0.02 -20.79 1.47
CA TYR A 126 -0.93 -21.45 2.42
C TYR A 126 -0.11 -22.03 3.58
N GLU A 127 -0.54 -21.74 4.78
CA GLU A 127 0.10 -22.20 6.00
C GLU A 127 -0.97 -22.76 6.95
N ASP A 128 -0.78 -23.99 7.39
CA ASP A 128 -1.64 -24.65 8.38
C ASP A 128 -0.90 -24.64 9.72
N VAL A 129 -1.34 -23.80 10.63
CA VAL A 129 -0.70 -23.64 11.94
C VAL A 129 -1.43 -24.48 12.97
N TYR A 130 -0.75 -25.54 13.44
CA TYR A 130 -1.19 -26.33 14.58
C TYR A 130 -0.49 -25.85 15.84
N GLU A 131 -1.23 -25.29 16.77
CA GLU A 131 -0.73 -24.93 18.11
C GLU A 131 -1.29 -25.94 19.14
N GLY A 132 -0.42 -26.88 19.61
CA GLY A 132 -0.72 -27.75 20.73
C GLY A 132 -1.29 -29.13 20.36
N ASP A 133 -1.85 -29.81 21.39
CA ASP A 133 -2.42 -31.16 21.33
C ASP A 133 -3.65 -31.25 20.41
N TYR A 134 -4.03 -32.45 19.99
CA TYR A 134 -5.09 -32.78 19.01
C TYR A 134 -6.44 -32.07 19.20
N ASP A 135 -6.67 -31.46 20.36
CA ASP A 135 -7.91 -30.76 20.73
C ASP A 135 -7.80 -29.23 20.70
N THR A 136 -6.63 -28.67 20.33
CA THR A 136 -6.36 -27.24 20.38
C THR A 136 -6.35 -26.62 18.98
N ARG A 137 -7.01 -25.53 18.86
CA ARG A 137 -7.21 -24.53 17.81
C ARG A 137 -6.32 -24.65 16.57
N ARG A 138 -6.86 -25.24 15.52
CA ARG A 138 -6.34 -25.16 14.15
C ARG A 138 -6.67 -23.79 13.58
N THR A 139 -5.66 -23.08 13.08
CA THR A 139 -5.83 -21.83 12.35
C THR A 139 -5.22 -21.97 10.96
N LEU A 140 -6.05 -21.79 9.95
CA LEU A 140 -5.63 -21.78 8.56
C LEU A 140 -5.27 -20.36 8.17
N VAL A 141 -4.10 -20.17 7.58
CA VAL A 141 -3.59 -18.86 7.18
C VAL A 141 -3.27 -18.88 5.68
N TYR A 142 -3.89 -17.98 4.93
CA TYR A 142 -3.51 -17.68 3.55
C TYR A 142 -2.81 -16.33 3.52
N ASN A 143 -1.60 -16.30 3.01
CA ASN A 143 -0.81 -15.09 2.83
C ASN A 143 -0.80 -14.71 1.35
N LEU A 144 -1.38 -13.55 1.04
CA LEU A 144 -1.39 -12.99 -0.30
C LEU A 144 -0.35 -11.88 -0.38
N SER A 145 0.65 -12.07 -1.24
CA SER A 145 1.71 -11.09 -1.47
C SER A 145 1.38 -10.18 -2.65
N PHE A 146 1.46 -8.89 -2.43
CA PHE A 146 1.16 -7.86 -3.43
C PHE A 146 2.33 -6.92 -3.63
N ILE A 147 2.47 -6.45 -4.86
CA ILE A 147 3.39 -5.38 -5.23
C ILE A 147 2.59 -4.22 -5.82
N ALA A 148 2.63 -3.07 -5.15
CA ALA A 148 2.10 -1.82 -5.68
C ALA A 148 3.22 -0.99 -6.31
N LYS A 149 3.10 -0.68 -7.58
CA LYS A 149 4.05 0.17 -8.31
C LYS A 149 3.66 1.63 -8.10
N THR A 150 4.38 2.32 -7.20
CA THR A 150 4.08 3.70 -6.80
C THR A 150 5.11 4.70 -7.31
N PHE A 151 4.79 5.98 -7.16
CA PHE A 151 5.69 7.09 -7.39
C PHE A 151 5.68 8.01 -6.18
N LEU A 152 6.86 8.37 -5.68
CA LEU A 152 7.02 9.35 -4.62
C LEU A 152 7.40 10.69 -5.23
N TYR A 153 6.65 11.72 -4.87
CA TYR A 153 6.87 13.09 -5.33
C TYR A 153 7.73 13.85 -4.32
N GLY A 154 8.65 14.64 -4.84
CA GLY A 154 9.40 15.62 -4.06
C GLY A 154 8.53 16.83 -3.66
N PRO A 155 9.11 17.79 -2.96
CA PRO A 155 8.40 19.00 -2.59
C PRO A 155 7.97 19.81 -3.82
N VAL A 156 6.76 20.37 -3.75
CA VAL A 156 6.25 21.30 -4.75
C VAL A 156 6.82 22.68 -4.47
N GLN A 157 7.36 23.31 -5.49
CA GLN A 157 7.92 24.65 -5.41
C GLN A 157 7.07 25.62 -6.23
N ASP A 158 6.89 26.84 -5.72
CA ASP A 158 6.30 27.92 -6.48
C ASP A 158 7.29 28.37 -7.56
N ALA A 159 6.88 28.35 -8.82
CA ALA A 159 7.73 28.70 -9.95
C ALA A 159 7.79 30.20 -10.23
N ASP A 160 7.07 31.00 -9.46
CA ASP A 160 6.97 32.45 -9.67
C ASP A 160 8.29 33.22 -9.49
N SER A 161 9.22 32.66 -8.73
CA SER A 161 10.54 33.25 -8.52
C SER A 161 11.48 33.17 -9.74
N GLU A 162 11.14 32.33 -10.73
CA GLU A 162 11.97 32.08 -11.92
C GLU A 162 11.44 32.77 -13.20
N ILE A 163 10.29 33.41 -13.14
CA ILE A 163 9.71 34.10 -14.30
C ILE A 163 10.22 35.55 -14.28
N ILE A 164 10.95 35.94 -15.31
CA ILE A 164 11.29 37.31 -15.56
C ILE A 164 10.00 38.08 -15.90
N LYS A 165 9.40 38.73 -14.91
CA LYS A 165 8.14 39.49 -15.08
C LYS A 165 8.36 40.83 -15.77
N LYS A 166 9.60 41.32 -15.82
CA LYS A 166 9.94 42.64 -16.42
C LYS A 166 11.36 42.63 -17.00
N LEU A 167 11.45 42.80 -18.29
CA LEU A 167 12.72 43.06 -18.97
C LEU A 167 12.86 44.58 -19.14
N SER A 168 13.84 45.20 -18.50
CA SER A 168 14.18 46.61 -18.68
C SER A 168 15.37 46.70 -19.62
N LEU A 169 15.16 47.18 -20.83
CA LEU A 169 16.22 47.53 -21.76
C LEU A 169 16.76 48.89 -21.41
N ILE A 170 18.01 48.95 -20.94
CA ILE A 170 18.73 50.20 -20.80
C ILE A 170 19.34 50.51 -22.17
N HIS A 171 18.83 51.56 -22.80
CA HIS A 171 19.47 52.13 -23.98
C HIS A 171 20.71 52.93 -23.48
N ILE A 172 21.86 52.48 -23.92
CA ILE A 172 23.11 53.25 -23.80
C ILE A 172 23.27 54.12 -25.03
#